data_ec68e8e6d406150ab779c93025b842be
#
_entry.id   ec68e8e6d406150ab779c93025b842be
#
_cell.length_a   1.000
_cell.length_b   1.000
_cell.length_c   1.000
_cell.angle_alpha   90.00
_cell.angle_beta   90.00
_cell.angle_gamma   90.00
#
_symmetry.space_group_name_H-M   'P 1'
#
loop_
_entity.id
_entity.type
_entity.pdbx_description
1 polymer ?
#
loop_
_entity_poly.entity_id
_entity_poly.type
_entity_poly.pdbx_seq_one_letter_code
_entity_poly.pdbx_strand_id
1 'polypeptide(L)'
;MSGRGGHATVAEALARIPTSDGKRFAHIFAHGTLEVELYAPRGTDPQTPHTRDEVYVVVSGRGTFVNGDARHRFGPGDFLFVPAGVVHRFEDFTDDLAIWVLFYGPEGGETKK
;
A
#
# COMPACT_ATOMS: atom_id res chain seq x y z
N MET A 1 11.52 -11.49 20.69
CA MET A 1 12.44 -10.44 21.02
C MET A 1 11.94 -9.10 20.50
N SER A 2 12.06 -8.17 21.25
CA SER A 2 11.58 -6.84 20.88
C SER A 2 12.70 -5.83 21.02
N GLY A 3 12.42 -4.59 20.74
CA GLY A 3 13.35 -3.50 20.91
C GLY A 3 14.29 -3.26 19.75
N ARG A 4 14.31 -4.15 18.77
CA ARG A 4 15.12 -3.89 17.58
C ARG A 4 14.32 -3.04 16.60
N GLY A 5 14.96 -2.01 16.08
CA GLY A 5 14.39 -1.24 15.01
C GLY A 5 14.50 -1.96 13.68
N GLY A 6 13.94 -1.35 12.66
CA GLY A 6 14.02 -1.86 11.31
C GLY A 6 14.34 -0.73 10.35
N HIS A 7 14.85 -1.10 9.19
CA HIS A 7 15.19 -0.13 8.16
C HIS A 7 15.13 -0.80 6.80
N ALA A 8 14.48 -0.15 5.86
CA ALA A 8 14.42 -0.62 4.48
C ALA A 8 14.37 0.58 3.55
N THR A 9 15.03 0.47 2.41
CA THR A 9 14.98 1.53 1.41
C THR A 9 14.01 1.15 0.30
N VAL A 10 13.53 2.16 -0.41
CA VAL A 10 12.68 1.92 -1.59
C VAL A 10 13.43 1.09 -2.63
N ALA A 11 14.72 1.38 -2.83
CA ALA A 11 15.50 0.64 -3.82
C ALA A 11 15.58 -0.85 -3.49
N GLU A 12 15.81 -1.18 -2.21
CA GLU A 12 15.82 -2.59 -1.78
C GLU A 12 14.47 -3.26 -2.01
N ALA A 13 13.40 -2.56 -1.68
CA ALA A 13 12.06 -3.10 -1.85
C ALA A 13 11.72 -3.30 -3.32
N LEU A 14 12.02 -2.33 -4.17
CA LEU A 14 11.76 -2.43 -5.60
C LEU A 14 12.55 -3.57 -6.24
N ALA A 15 13.76 -3.85 -5.74
CA ALA A 15 14.57 -4.93 -6.28
C ALA A 15 13.90 -6.30 -6.09
N ARG A 16 12.89 -6.41 -5.24
CA ARG A 16 12.16 -7.65 -5.00
C ARG A 16 10.89 -7.76 -5.85
N ILE A 17 10.63 -6.77 -6.70
CA ILE A 17 9.42 -6.69 -7.52
C ILE A 17 9.80 -6.71 -9.01
N PRO A 18 9.18 -7.57 -9.84
CA PRO A 18 8.13 -8.52 -9.46
C PRO A 18 8.73 -9.70 -8.70
N THR A 19 7.89 -10.36 -7.91
CA THR A 19 8.29 -11.58 -7.23
C THR A 19 8.41 -12.71 -8.24
N SER A 20 8.93 -13.86 -7.79
CA SER A 20 9.14 -15.01 -8.67
C SER A 20 7.83 -15.50 -9.29
N ASP A 21 6.69 -15.25 -8.64
CA ASP A 21 5.38 -15.61 -9.18
C ASP A 21 4.67 -14.41 -9.83
N GLY A 22 5.40 -13.35 -10.12
CA GLY A 22 4.88 -12.23 -10.92
C GLY A 22 4.12 -11.17 -10.16
N LYS A 23 4.11 -11.22 -8.85
CA LYS A 23 3.39 -10.22 -8.06
C LYS A 23 4.14 -8.90 -8.03
N ARG A 24 3.37 -7.82 -7.99
CA ARG A 24 3.90 -6.46 -8.03
C ARG A 24 4.00 -5.83 -6.64
N PHE A 25 4.00 -6.64 -5.59
CA PHE A 25 4.24 -6.16 -4.23
C PHE A 25 5.24 -7.07 -3.53
N ALA A 26 5.94 -6.51 -2.54
CA ALA A 26 6.90 -7.24 -1.73
C ALA A 26 6.60 -6.98 -0.26
N HIS A 27 6.57 -8.03 0.53
CA HIS A 27 6.42 -7.93 1.99
C HIS A 27 7.77 -7.54 2.58
N ILE A 28 7.81 -6.45 3.33
CA ILE A 28 9.07 -5.86 3.80
C ILE A 28 9.28 -6.03 5.30
N PHE A 29 8.22 -5.84 6.09
CA PHE A 29 8.38 -5.79 7.54
C PHE A 29 7.05 -6.11 8.21
N ALA A 30 7.13 -6.75 9.37
CA ALA A 30 5.94 -7.01 10.18
C ALA A 30 6.31 -6.90 11.66
N HIS A 31 5.38 -6.39 12.44
CA HIS A 31 5.53 -6.30 13.88
C HIS A 31 4.15 -6.14 14.51
N GLY A 32 3.73 -7.14 15.30
CA GLY A 32 2.37 -7.15 15.84
C GLY A 32 1.36 -7.17 14.71
N THR A 33 0.41 -6.25 14.73
CA THR A 33 -0.56 -6.14 13.64
C THR A 33 -0.06 -5.35 12.45
N LEU A 34 1.06 -4.66 12.58
CA LEU A 34 1.60 -3.87 11.48
C LEU A 34 2.25 -4.77 10.45
N GLU A 35 1.87 -4.59 9.19
CA GLU A 35 2.54 -5.21 8.04
C GLU A 35 2.85 -4.14 7.03
N VAL A 36 4.09 -4.12 6.56
CA VAL A 36 4.56 -3.12 5.61
C VAL A 36 4.97 -3.81 4.32
N GLU A 37 4.44 -3.29 3.21
CA GLU A 37 4.75 -3.77 1.87
C GLU A 37 5.14 -2.60 1.01
N LEU A 38 5.84 -2.89 -0.08
CA LEU A 38 5.94 -1.93 -1.18
C LEU A 38 5.12 -2.47 -2.34
N TYR A 39 4.33 -1.61 -2.96
CA TYR A 39 3.47 -1.94 -4.08
C TYR A 39 3.84 -1.08 -5.28
N ALA A 40 4.07 -1.72 -6.42
CA ALA A 40 4.46 -1.02 -7.64
C ALA A 40 3.67 -1.60 -8.82
N PRO A 41 2.39 -1.27 -8.91
CA PRO A 41 1.55 -1.81 -9.98
C PRO A 41 1.97 -1.29 -11.35
N ARG A 42 1.63 -2.06 -12.37
CA ARG A 42 1.89 -1.68 -13.76
C ARG A 42 0.60 -1.84 -14.55
N GLY A 43 0.22 -0.79 -15.25
CA GLY A 43 -0.95 -0.79 -16.12
C GLY A 43 -2.27 -0.78 -15.40
N THR A 44 -2.55 -1.78 -14.60
CA THR A 44 -3.79 -1.87 -13.83
C THR A 44 -3.49 -2.21 -12.39
N ASP A 45 -4.49 -1.97 -11.54
CA ASP A 45 -4.42 -2.26 -10.13
C ASP A 45 -5.55 -3.23 -9.78
N PRO A 46 -5.28 -4.54 -9.77
CA PRO A 46 -6.34 -5.55 -9.61
C PRO A 46 -6.69 -5.83 -8.14
N GLN A 47 -6.57 -4.85 -7.27
CA GLN A 47 -6.82 -5.03 -5.86
C GLN A 47 -8.28 -5.34 -5.55
N THR A 48 -8.48 -6.11 -4.49
CA THR A 48 -9.79 -6.32 -3.88
C THR A 48 -9.80 -5.67 -2.51
N PRO A 49 -10.96 -5.43 -1.91
CA PRO A 49 -11.02 -4.85 -0.57
C PRO A 49 -10.25 -5.70 0.44
N HIS A 50 -9.61 -5.05 1.39
CA HIS A 50 -8.85 -5.72 2.44
C HIS A 50 -9.64 -5.75 3.74
N THR A 51 -9.28 -6.70 4.60
CA THR A 51 -10.03 -6.93 5.84
C THR A 51 -9.56 -6.07 6.99
N ARG A 52 -8.45 -5.34 6.82
CA ARG A 52 -7.90 -4.47 7.85
C ARG A 52 -7.74 -3.06 7.31
N ASP A 53 -7.55 -2.11 8.22
CA ASP A 53 -7.28 -0.73 7.83
C ASP A 53 -5.93 -0.63 7.16
N GLU A 54 -5.80 0.31 6.24
CA GLU A 54 -4.64 0.39 5.37
C GLU A 54 -4.24 1.84 5.15
N VAL A 55 -2.93 2.07 5.16
CA VAL A 55 -2.34 3.38 4.87
C VAL A 55 -1.43 3.24 3.67
N TYR A 56 -1.53 4.17 2.75
CA TYR A 56 -0.58 4.31 1.64
C TYR A 56 0.22 5.59 1.80
N VAL A 57 1.50 5.49 1.49
CA VAL A 57 2.35 6.68 1.32
C VAL A 57 2.98 6.57 -0.06
N VAL A 58 2.63 7.51 -0.93
CA VAL A 58 3.10 7.48 -2.31
C VAL A 58 4.56 7.91 -2.37
N VAL A 59 5.41 7.09 -2.97
CA VAL A 59 6.83 7.39 -3.13
C VAL A 59 7.07 8.10 -4.47
N SER A 60 6.52 7.53 -5.53
CA SER A 60 6.69 8.06 -6.88
C SER A 60 5.44 7.76 -7.69
N GLY A 61 5.26 8.52 -8.76
CA GLY A 61 4.13 8.31 -9.65
C GLY A 61 2.95 9.21 -9.32
N ARG A 62 2.02 9.29 -10.27
CA ARG A 62 0.82 10.13 -10.19
C ARG A 62 -0.34 9.39 -10.80
N GLY A 63 -1.54 9.77 -10.44
CA GLY A 63 -2.73 9.16 -11.01
C GLY A 63 -3.98 9.58 -10.25
N THR A 64 -5.01 8.75 -10.33
CA THR A 64 -6.28 8.95 -9.63
C THR A 64 -6.46 7.81 -8.63
N PHE A 65 -6.88 8.14 -7.43
CA PHE A 65 -7.18 7.15 -6.40
C PHE A 65 -8.69 7.09 -6.17
N VAL A 66 -9.24 5.88 -6.31
CA VAL A 66 -10.64 5.59 -5.99
C VAL A 66 -10.68 5.00 -4.59
N ASN A 67 -11.48 5.60 -3.71
CA ASN A 67 -11.53 5.21 -2.32
C ASN A 67 -13.01 5.26 -1.90
N GLY A 68 -13.69 4.12 -2.02
CA GLY A 68 -15.13 4.10 -1.85
C GLY A 68 -15.80 4.98 -2.90
N ASP A 69 -16.57 5.95 -2.45
CA ASP A 69 -17.25 6.89 -3.34
C ASP A 69 -16.37 8.07 -3.74
N ALA A 70 -15.21 8.22 -3.14
CA ALA A 70 -14.34 9.36 -3.41
C ALA A 70 -13.38 9.04 -4.55
N ARG A 71 -13.04 10.07 -5.33
CA ARG A 71 -12.02 10.00 -6.37
C ARG A 71 -11.20 11.26 -6.27
N HIS A 72 -9.87 11.12 -6.26
CA HIS A 72 -9.01 12.30 -6.22
C HIS A 72 -7.66 12.00 -6.83
N ARG A 73 -6.99 13.05 -7.24
CA ARG A 73 -5.65 12.94 -7.80
C ARG A 73 -4.66 12.72 -6.68
N PHE A 74 -3.58 12.01 -6.97
CA PHE A 74 -2.50 11.80 -6.02
C PHE A 74 -1.15 12.01 -6.70
N GLY A 75 -0.14 12.23 -5.89
CA GLY A 75 1.23 12.35 -6.35
C GLY A 75 2.22 12.00 -5.25
N PRO A 76 3.52 12.12 -5.52
CA PRO A 76 4.56 11.74 -4.56
C PRO A 76 4.39 12.46 -3.23
N GLY A 77 4.55 11.71 -2.14
CA GLY A 77 4.44 12.23 -0.79
C GLY A 77 3.03 12.22 -0.21
N ASP A 78 2.01 11.89 -1.02
CA ASP A 78 0.64 11.90 -0.53
C ASP A 78 0.38 10.73 0.42
N PHE A 79 -0.46 11.02 1.39
CA PHE A 79 -0.95 10.04 2.38
C PHE A 79 -2.39 9.68 2.01
N LEU A 80 -2.68 8.38 1.98
CA LEU A 80 -4.02 7.90 1.66
C LEU A 80 -4.42 6.89 2.73
N PHE A 81 -5.67 6.96 3.20
CA PHE A 81 -6.18 6.03 4.19
C PHE A 81 -7.39 5.29 3.64
N VAL A 82 -7.41 3.98 3.80
CA VAL A 82 -8.50 3.13 3.34
C VAL A 82 -9.01 2.31 4.52
N PRO A 83 -10.26 2.53 4.95
CA PRO A 83 -10.86 1.68 5.99
C PRO A 83 -11.03 0.25 5.50
N ALA A 84 -11.01 -0.69 6.43
CA ALA A 84 -11.24 -2.09 6.13
C ALA A 84 -12.54 -2.27 5.34
N GLY A 85 -12.52 -3.12 4.32
CA GLY A 85 -13.70 -3.48 3.55
C GLY A 85 -14.07 -2.51 2.43
N VAL A 86 -13.38 -1.39 2.32
CA VAL A 86 -13.72 -0.37 1.32
C VAL A 86 -13.08 -0.70 -0.02
N VAL A 87 -13.86 -0.60 -1.08
CA VAL A 87 -13.37 -0.77 -2.45
C VAL A 87 -12.41 0.38 -2.77
N HIS A 88 -11.25 0.05 -3.27
CA HIS A 88 -10.23 1.05 -3.56
C HIS A 88 -9.32 0.57 -4.67
N ARG A 89 -8.77 1.52 -5.43
CA ARG A 89 -7.76 1.20 -6.46
C ARG A 89 -7.12 2.45 -6.99
N PHE A 90 -5.93 2.27 -7.56
CA PHE A 90 -5.26 3.32 -8.32
C PHE A 90 -5.66 3.18 -9.78
N GLU A 91 -5.96 4.31 -10.42
CA GLU A 91 -6.35 4.37 -11.83
C GLU A 91 -5.55 5.42 -12.57
N ASP A 92 -5.34 5.20 -13.87
CA ASP A 92 -4.68 6.17 -14.75
C ASP A 92 -3.35 6.63 -14.18
N PHE A 93 -2.58 5.69 -13.68
CA PHE A 93 -1.32 6.02 -13.00
C PHE A 93 -0.14 5.83 -13.93
N THR A 94 0.94 6.51 -13.58
CA THR A 94 2.19 6.44 -14.34
C THR A 94 2.93 5.15 -14.05
N ASP A 95 3.82 4.77 -14.98
CA ASP A 95 4.54 3.49 -14.88
C ASP A 95 5.52 3.42 -13.71
N ASP A 96 5.89 4.56 -13.16
CA ASP A 96 6.83 4.61 -12.03
C ASP A 96 6.14 4.61 -10.68
N LEU A 97 4.85 4.29 -10.62
CA LEU A 97 4.12 4.29 -9.35
C LEU A 97 4.74 3.31 -8.36
N ALA A 98 5.05 3.81 -7.19
CA ALA A 98 5.56 3.01 -6.08
C ALA A 98 5.00 3.59 -4.79
N ILE A 99 4.51 2.70 -3.92
CA ILE A 99 3.74 3.10 -2.74
C ILE A 99 4.15 2.22 -1.57
N TRP A 100 4.44 2.84 -0.43
CA TRP A 100 4.49 2.09 0.82
C TRP A 100 3.07 1.77 1.25
N VAL A 101 2.84 0.52 1.64
CA VAL A 101 1.54 0.03 2.09
C VAL A 101 1.69 -0.48 3.51
N LEU A 102 0.86 0.02 4.42
CA LEU A 102 0.89 -0.36 5.82
C LEU A 102 -0.50 -0.85 6.22
N PHE A 103 -0.59 -2.13 6.58
CA PHE A 103 -1.81 -2.68 7.20
C PHE A 103 -1.62 -2.68 8.69
N TYR A 104 -2.67 -2.41 9.44
CA TYR A 104 -2.58 -2.41 10.88
C TYR A 104 -3.94 -2.66 11.51
N GLY A 105 -3.92 -3.01 12.79
CA GLY A 105 -5.13 -3.16 13.57
C GLY A 105 -5.81 -4.50 13.37
N PRO A 106 -7.00 -4.67 13.93
CA PRO A 106 -7.70 -5.95 13.90
C PRO A 106 -8.40 -6.20 12.57
N GLU A 107 -8.75 -7.46 12.34
CA GLU A 107 -9.65 -7.81 11.26
C GLU A 107 -10.96 -7.05 11.44
N GLY A 108 -11.46 -6.52 10.33
CA GLY A 108 -12.68 -5.71 10.35
C GLY A 108 -12.43 -4.23 10.59
N GLY A 109 -11.19 -3.85 10.92
CA GLY A 109 -10.82 -2.46 11.12
C GLY A 109 -10.94 -2.01 12.56
N GLU A 110 -10.33 -0.86 12.86
CA GLU A 110 -10.40 -0.27 14.20
C GLU A 110 -11.78 0.27 14.48
N THR A 111 -12.15 0.22 15.75
CA THR A 111 -13.42 0.78 16.17
C THR A 111 -13.31 2.29 16.19
N LYS A 112 -14.29 2.95 15.59
CA LYS A 112 -14.35 4.39 15.60
C LYS A 112 -14.82 4.88 16.96
N LYS A 113 -14.16 5.89 17.50
CA LYS A 113 -14.55 6.49 18.77
C LYS A 113 -15.52 7.62 18.57
#